data_998ab15a6a3e17e1825ddbe1dfa14407
#
_entry.id   998ab15a6a3e17e1825ddbe1dfa14407
#
_cell.length_a   1.000
_cell.length_b   1.000
_cell.length_c   1.000
_cell.angle_alpha   90.00
_cell.angle_beta   90.00
_cell.angle_gamma   90.00
#
_symmetry.space_group_name_H-M   'P 1'
#
loop_
_entity.id
_entity.type
_entity.pdbx_description
1 polymer ?
#
loop_
_entity_poly.entity_id
_entity_poly.type
_entity_poly.pdbx_seq_one_letter_code
_entity_poly.pdbx_strand_id
1 'polypeptide(L)'
;MPRVSAAQGVRPLNGYLRTNWSRDPFSFGSYSYIAQTASRADVTALSRPVGTHLFFAGEATHPDYNSTVHAAYETGLDVAESVADTGAETVAIIGAGISGLTAARRLTAMGVRVILFEARDRVGGRIWTDTSLGLPLDLGASWLHGDDGNPLFALAAERGMRSVVTDDDYVLRGAAGRRLRDRDMPDWFEDVVTIQQDYGASTTDINWDAYADDPDYGGEDLLFPDGYSQILGMPEDTLDIRLGTEVRQVTLRDDGVHLASAQDDLGRFDAVIVTVPLGVLKAERIAFSPALPEDKQTVIRRLGFGLLDKLYLRFDDVFWDADATWILTPETGLPPGQFNQWLNLAPLLDAPLLLGFNGAGPARDLAGLSDSDVLARAMQVLERAYPLP
;
A
#
# COMPACT_ATOMS: atom_id res chain seq x y z
N MET A 1 18.12 -5.40 19.39
CA MET A 1 18.54 -4.63 18.21
C MET A 1 19.85 -3.89 18.52
N PRO A 2 20.84 -3.82 17.62
CA PRO A 2 22.06 -3.09 17.88
C PRO A 2 21.75 -1.58 17.91
N ARG A 3 22.11 -0.90 19.01
CA ARG A 3 22.21 0.56 19.03
C ARG A 3 23.28 0.96 18.02
N VAL A 4 22.94 1.79 17.06
CA VAL A 4 23.95 2.43 16.20
C VAL A 4 24.75 3.37 17.11
N SER A 5 26.01 3.02 17.37
CA SER A 5 26.90 3.81 18.23
C SER A 5 27.04 5.22 17.65
N ALA A 6 26.69 6.23 18.45
CA ALA A 6 26.85 7.63 18.09
C ALA A 6 28.36 7.94 17.92
N ALA A 7 28.76 8.20 16.67
CA ALA A 7 29.95 9.01 16.43
C ALA A 7 29.68 10.41 16.98
N GLN A 8 30.68 11.07 17.59
CA GLN A 8 30.53 12.42 18.14
C GLN A 8 29.93 13.35 17.06
N GLY A 9 28.74 13.91 17.32
CA GLY A 9 28.05 14.85 16.44
C GLY A 9 26.85 14.30 15.67
N VAL A 10 26.43 13.05 15.88
CA VAL A 10 25.21 12.48 15.26
C VAL A 10 24.13 12.31 16.32
N ARG A 11 22.90 12.69 15.99
CA ARG A 11 21.75 12.48 16.91
C ARG A 11 21.54 10.97 17.12
N PRO A 12 21.36 10.51 18.37
CA PRO A 12 21.17 9.10 18.66
C PRO A 12 19.81 8.62 18.06
N LEU A 13 19.87 7.54 17.29
CA LEU A 13 18.71 6.86 16.73
C LEU A 13 18.44 5.59 17.55
N ASN A 14 17.25 5.48 18.14
CA ASN A 14 16.85 4.34 18.95
C ASN A 14 16.34 3.15 18.14
N GLY A 15 15.96 3.39 16.91
CA GLY A 15 15.50 2.35 16.00
C GLY A 15 14.91 2.93 14.73
N TYR A 16 14.75 2.07 13.75
CA TYR A 16 14.13 2.41 12.48
C TYR A 16 13.35 1.24 11.91
N LEU A 17 12.39 1.56 11.04
CA LEU A 17 11.74 0.62 10.14
C LEU A 17 11.76 1.20 8.74
N ARG A 18 12.06 0.37 7.75
CA ARG A 18 12.09 0.76 6.35
C ARG A 18 11.26 -0.21 5.52
N THR A 19 10.50 0.33 4.58
CA THR A 19 9.88 -0.47 3.52
C THR A 19 10.76 -0.53 2.28
N ASN A 20 10.53 -1.53 1.45
CA ASN A 20 11.15 -1.67 0.13
C ASN A 20 10.18 -2.47 -0.76
N TRP A 21 9.04 -1.85 -1.06
CA TRP A 21 7.92 -2.51 -1.71
C TRP A 21 8.25 -3.02 -3.12
N SER A 22 9.15 -2.35 -3.83
CA SER A 22 9.57 -2.80 -5.16
C SER A 22 10.33 -4.13 -5.16
N ARG A 23 10.94 -4.49 -4.01
CA ARG A 23 11.68 -5.75 -3.82
C ARG A 23 10.90 -6.78 -3.02
N ASP A 24 9.73 -6.44 -2.55
CA ASP A 24 8.83 -7.38 -1.89
C ASP A 24 8.30 -8.40 -2.92
N PRO A 25 8.57 -9.72 -2.75
CA PRO A 25 8.28 -10.73 -3.76
C PRO A 25 6.77 -11.00 -3.95
N PHE A 26 5.94 -10.49 -3.04
CA PHE A 26 4.50 -10.66 -3.03
C PHE A 26 3.73 -9.36 -3.28
N SER A 27 4.45 -8.28 -3.69
CA SER A 27 3.84 -7.02 -4.09
C SER A 27 4.45 -6.44 -5.36
N PHE A 28 5.79 -6.29 -5.43
CA PHE A 28 6.56 -5.63 -6.50
C PHE A 28 6.19 -4.16 -6.72
N GLY A 29 5.75 -3.48 -5.67
CA GLY A 29 5.33 -2.08 -5.66
C GLY A 29 4.28 -1.82 -4.59
N SER A 30 3.76 -0.59 -4.54
CA SER A 30 2.87 -0.12 -3.49
C SER A 30 1.40 -0.13 -3.91
N TYR A 31 1.04 0.52 -5.02
CA TYR A 31 -0.34 0.63 -5.52
C TYR A 31 -0.37 0.93 -7.01
N SER A 32 -1.55 0.73 -7.63
CA SER A 32 -1.74 0.95 -9.05
C SER A 32 -1.92 2.43 -9.38
N TYR A 33 -1.72 2.79 -10.64
CA TYR A 33 -2.13 4.06 -11.22
C TYR A 33 -2.49 3.88 -12.68
N ILE A 34 -3.28 4.79 -13.23
CA ILE A 34 -3.62 4.79 -14.65
C ILE A 34 -2.46 5.45 -15.40
N ALA A 35 -1.64 4.63 -16.06
CA ALA A 35 -0.48 5.10 -16.79
C ALA A 35 -0.89 5.87 -18.05
N GLN A 36 0.01 6.72 -18.58
CA GLN A 36 -0.24 7.58 -19.74
C GLN A 36 -0.83 6.83 -20.95
N THR A 37 -0.49 5.55 -21.12
CA THR A 37 -0.99 4.68 -22.21
C THR A 37 -2.21 3.85 -21.83
N ALA A 38 -2.72 3.98 -20.61
CA ALA A 38 -3.88 3.27 -20.09
C ALA A 38 -5.07 4.23 -19.88
N SER A 39 -6.22 3.66 -19.53
CA SER A 39 -7.45 4.39 -19.30
C SER A 39 -8.30 3.71 -18.22
N ARG A 40 -9.37 4.36 -17.74
CA ARG A 40 -10.37 3.71 -16.84
C ARG A 40 -10.97 2.45 -17.46
N ALA A 41 -11.11 2.39 -18.80
CA ALA A 41 -11.57 1.19 -19.47
C ALA A 41 -10.60 0.00 -19.31
N ASP A 42 -9.31 0.25 -19.18
CA ASP A 42 -8.33 -0.80 -18.88
C ASP A 42 -8.49 -1.30 -17.44
N VAL A 43 -8.76 -0.42 -16.46
CA VAL A 43 -9.07 -0.82 -15.08
C VAL A 43 -10.31 -1.72 -15.05
N THR A 44 -11.40 -1.30 -15.71
CA THR A 44 -12.62 -2.11 -15.86
C THR A 44 -12.36 -3.43 -16.58
N ALA A 45 -11.48 -3.46 -17.59
CA ALA A 45 -11.12 -4.71 -18.27
C ALA A 45 -10.30 -5.66 -17.38
N LEU A 46 -9.53 -5.12 -16.43
CA LEU A 46 -8.82 -5.95 -15.45
C LEU A 46 -9.79 -6.65 -14.49
N SER A 47 -10.92 -6.05 -14.12
CA SER A 47 -11.92 -6.68 -13.24
C SER A 47 -12.72 -7.79 -13.91
N ARG A 48 -12.88 -7.75 -15.26
CA ARG A 48 -13.70 -8.73 -15.97
C ARG A 48 -13.28 -10.16 -15.70
N PRO A 49 -14.22 -11.08 -15.46
CA PRO A 49 -13.89 -12.51 -15.28
C PRO A 49 -13.39 -13.13 -16.58
N VAL A 50 -12.67 -14.25 -16.45
CA VAL A 50 -12.32 -15.12 -17.58
C VAL A 50 -13.20 -16.36 -17.52
N GLY A 51 -14.17 -16.43 -18.41
CA GLY A 51 -15.24 -17.42 -18.34
C GLY A 51 -16.10 -17.27 -17.09
N THR A 52 -16.56 -18.39 -16.53
CA THR A 52 -17.40 -18.44 -15.34
C THR A 52 -16.65 -18.92 -14.10
N HIS A 53 -15.33 -19.08 -14.18
CA HIS A 53 -14.54 -19.75 -13.14
C HIS A 53 -13.37 -18.93 -12.61
N LEU A 54 -12.91 -17.90 -13.32
CA LEU A 54 -11.74 -17.12 -12.90
C LEU A 54 -12.09 -15.64 -12.80
N PHE A 55 -11.98 -15.09 -11.59
CA PHE A 55 -12.38 -13.74 -11.22
C PHE A 55 -11.19 -12.94 -10.69
N PHE A 56 -11.28 -11.61 -10.77
CA PHE A 56 -10.22 -10.69 -10.36
C PHE A 56 -10.81 -9.58 -9.49
N ALA A 57 -10.15 -9.28 -8.38
CA ALA A 57 -10.49 -8.17 -7.49
C ALA A 57 -9.23 -7.58 -6.84
N GLY A 58 -9.35 -6.48 -6.17
CA GLY A 58 -8.27 -5.72 -5.53
C GLY A 58 -8.26 -4.27 -6.02
N GLU A 59 -7.48 -3.40 -5.38
CA GLU A 59 -7.51 -1.96 -5.64
C GLU A 59 -7.29 -1.58 -7.12
N ALA A 60 -6.51 -2.37 -7.86
CA ALA A 60 -6.21 -2.13 -9.27
C ALA A 60 -7.39 -2.45 -10.21
N THR A 61 -8.48 -3.03 -9.71
CA THR A 61 -9.66 -3.39 -10.50
C THR A 61 -10.85 -2.46 -10.29
N HIS A 62 -10.73 -1.48 -9.39
CA HIS A 62 -11.79 -0.49 -9.14
C HIS A 62 -11.65 0.69 -10.10
N PRO A 63 -12.69 1.01 -10.90
CA PRO A 63 -12.58 2.04 -11.95
C PRO A 63 -12.42 3.46 -11.41
N ASP A 64 -12.97 3.75 -10.24
CA ASP A 64 -13.06 5.11 -9.70
C ASP A 64 -12.08 5.38 -8.55
N TYR A 65 -11.84 4.40 -7.70
CA TYR A 65 -11.02 4.56 -6.48
C TYR A 65 -9.76 3.69 -6.50
N ASN A 66 -9.19 3.39 -7.67
CA ASN A 66 -7.97 2.58 -7.73
C ASN A 66 -6.88 3.14 -6.78
N SER A 67 -5.94 2.31 -6.36
CA SER A 67 -4.85 2.64 -5.42
C SER A 67 -5.24 2.65 -3.93
N THR A 68 -6.52 2.55 -3.58
CA THR A 68 -7.01 2.75 -2.22
C THR A 68 -7.43 1.46 -1.52
N VAL A 69 -7.51 1.51 -0.19
CA VAL A 69 -7.97 0.38 0.63
C VAL A 69 -9.48 0.16 0.46
N HIS A 70 -10.27 1.24 0.36
CA HIS A 70 -11.71 1.13 0.14
C HIS A 70 -12.04 0.50 -1.22
N ALA A 71 -11.31 0.83 -2.27
CA ALA A 71 -11.43 0.16 -3.57
C ALA A 71 -11.18 -1.35 -3.48
N ALA A 72 -10.16 -1.75 -2.73
CA ALA A 72 -9.89 -3.17 -2.51
C ALA A 72 -11.02 -3.85 -1.70
N TYR A 73 -11.62 -3.16 -0.75
CA TYR A 73 -12.74 -3.64 0.03
C TYR A 73 -14.00 -3.80 -0.85
N GLU A 74 -14.36 -2.78 -1.60
CA GLU A 74 -15.56 -2.76 -2.46
C GLU A 74 -15.47 -3.81 -3.57
N THR A 75 -14.33 -3.90 -4.26
CA THR A 75 -14.12 -4.95 -5.27
C THR A 75 -14.17 -6.36 -4.67
N GLY A 76 -13.83 -6.52 -3.40
CA GLY A 76 -14.01 -7.76 -2.67
C GLY A 76 -15.49 -8.13 -2.47
N LEU A 77 -16.35 -7.15 -2.20
CA LEU A 77 -17.81 -7.35 -2.12
C LEU A 77 -18.39 -7.70 -3.50
N ASP A 78 -18.07 -6.91 -4.52
CA ASP A 78 -18.62 -7.07 -5.86
C ASP A 78 -18.26 -8.40 -6.50
N VAL A 79 -17.01 -8.83 -6.32
CA VAL A 79 -16.57 -10.12 -6.86
C VAL A 79 -17.24 -11.29 -6.16
N ALA A 80 -17.55 -11.17 -4.86
CA ALA A 80 -18.25 -12.21 -4.12
C ALA A 80 -19.67 -12.42 -4.65
N GLU A 81 -20.41 -11.33 -4.92
CA GLU A 81 -21.74 -11.40 -5.55
C GLU A 81 -21.63 -12.03 -6.95
N SER A 82 -20.68 -11.58 -7.75
CA SER A 82 -20.47 -12.11 -9.10
C SER A 82 -20.16 -13.62 -9.12
N VAL A 83 -19.41 -14.10 -8.13
CA VAL A 83 -19.12 -15.54 -7.98
C VAL A 83 -20.34 -16.31 -7.48
N ALA A 84 -21.08 -15.78 -6.51
CA ALA A 84 -22.29 -16.42 -6.00
C ALA A 84 -23.34 -16.62 -7.09
N ASP A 85 -23.50 -15.66 -8.00
CA ASP A 85 -24.41 -15.75 -9.15
C ASP A 85 -24.09 -16.92 -10.12
N THR A 86 -22.85 -17.44 -10.09
CA THR A 86 -22.50 -18.63 -10.91
C THR A 86 -23.01 -19.95 -10.30
N GLY A 87 -23.40 -19.93 -9.04
CA GLY A 87 -23.79 -21.15 -8.30
C GLY A 87 -22.57 -21.97 -7.84
N ALA A 88 -21.38 -21.39 -7.77
CA ALA A 88 -20.19 -22.07 -7.27
C ALA A 88 -20.36 -22.47 -5.80
N GLU A 89 -20.11 -23.75 -5.47
CA GLU A 89 -20.19 -24.28 -4.11
C GLU A 89 -18.84 -24.26 -3.39
N THR A 90 -17.73 -24.28 -4.17
CA THR A 90 -16.36 -24.28 -3.64
C THR A 90 -15.53 -23.21 -4.35
N VAL A 91 -14.97 -22.27 -3.57
CA VAL A 91 -14.21 -21.13 -4.08
C VAL A 91 -12.83 -21.06 -3.44
N ALA A 92 -11.80 -20.92 -4.26
CA ALA A 92 -10.48 -20.53 -3.78
C ALA A 92 -10.25 -19.04 -3.99
N ILE A 93 -9.60 -18.39 -3.02
CA ILE A 93 -9.17 -17.01 -3.12
C ILE A 93 -7.65 -16.96 -3.01
N ILE A 94 -7.00 -16.33 -3.99
CA ILE A 94 -5.54 -16.16 -4.01
C ILE A 94 -5.21 -14.77 -3.49
N GLY A 95 -4.72 -14.73 -2.24
CA GLY A 95 -4.39 -13.52 -1.49
C GLY A 95 -5.35 -13.26 -0.34
N ALA A 96 -4.81 -13.06 0.88
CA ALA A 96 -5.53 -12.70 2.08
C ALA A 96 -5.33 -11.20 2.45
N GLY A 97 -5.30 -10.32 1.45
CA GLY A 97 -5.48 -8.88 1.61
C GLY A 97 -6.95 -8.54 1.89
N ILE A 98 -7.26 -7.26 2.14
CA ILE A 98 -8.63 -6.85 2.49
C ILE A 98 -9.66 -7.25 1.43
N SER A 99 -9.32 -7.21 0.14
CA SER A 99 -10.20 -7.66 -0.95
C SER A 99 -10.55 -9.14 -0.82
N GLY A 100 -9.55 -10.00 -0.67
CA GLY A 100 -9.76 -11.45 -0.51
C GLY A 100 -10.49 -11.81 0.78
N LEU A 101 -10.16 -11.16 1.90
CA LEU A 101 -10.82 -11.36 3.18
C LEU A 101 -12.30 -10.93 3.14
N THR A 102 -12.60 -9.82 2.47
CA THR A 102 -13.98 -9.33 2.29
C THR A 102 -14.79 -10.28 1.42
N ALA A 103 -14.23 -10.71 0.28
CA ALA A 103 -14.86 -11.70 -0.59
C ALA A 103 -15.13 -13.01 0.16
N ALA A 104 -14.16 -13.50 0.94
CA ALA A 104 -14.28 -14.73 1.70
C ALA A 104 -15.42 -14.67 2.74
N ARG A 105 -15.46 -13.57 3.51
CA ARG A 105 -16.54 -13.37 4.51
C ARG A 105 -17.91 -13.32 3.85
N ARG A 106 -18.02 -12.59 2.74
CA ARG A 106 -19.29 -12.44 2.01
C ARG A 106 -19.77 -13.79 1.45
N LEU A 107 -18.91 -14.53 0.76
CA LEU A 107 -19.20 -15.85 0.22
C LEU A 107 -19.55 -16.87 1.32
N THR A 108 -18.79 -16.87 2.43
CA THR A 108 -19.07 -17.77 3.56
C THR A 108 -20.44 -17.47 4.18
N ALA A 109 -20.81 -16.19 4.29
CA ALA A 109 -22.15 -15.79 4.76
C ALA A 109 -23.27 -16.24 3.81
N MET A 110 -22.97 -16.44 2.53
CA MET A 110 -23.90 -16.99 1.53
C MET A 110 -23.90 -18.55 1.50
N GLY A 111 -23.10 -19.21 2.36
CA GLY A 111 -23.02 -20.67 2.45
C GLY A 111 -22.04 -21.33 1.48
N VAL A 112 -21.21 -20.56 0.81
CA VAL A 112 -20.15 -21.05 -0.09
C VAL A 112 -18.95 -21.51 0.74
N ARG A 113 -18.36 -22.66 0.39
CA ARG A 113 -17.12 -23.13 1.01
C ARG A 113 -15.92 -22.40 0.40
N VAL A 114 -15.20 -21.63 1.20
CA VAL A 114 -14.08 -20.80 0.78
C VAL A 114 -12.78 -21.27 1.43
N ILE A 115 -11.70 -21.28 0.64
CA ILE A 115 -10.32 -21.43 1.10
C ILE A 115 -9.50 -20.27 0.56
N LEU A 116 -8.81 -19.55 1.45
CA LEU A 116 -7.84 -18.50 1.05
C LEU A 116 -6.42 -19.10 1.06
N PHE A 117 -5.65 -18.79 0.03
CA PHE A 117 -4.23 -19.09 -0.06
C PHE A 117 -3.43 -17.78 -0.01
N GLU A 118 -2.62 -17.62 1.02
CA GLU A 118 -1.77 -16.45 1.23
C GLU A 118 -0.30 -16.86 1.22
N ALA A 119 0.49 -16.16 0.40
CA ALA A 119 1.91 -16.45 0.24
C ALA A 119 2.75 -16.07 1.47
N ARG A 120 2.31 -15.04 2.23
CA ARG A 120 2.96 -14.59 3.45
C ARG A 120 2.58 -15.46 4.64
N ASP A 121 3.30 -15.27 5.72
CA ASP A 121 2.99 -15.83 7.06
C ASP A 121 1.98 -14.98 7.85
N ARG A 122 1.37 -13.97 7.21
CA ARG A 122 0.38 -13.05 7.78
C ARG A 122 -0.69 -12.67 6.77
N VAL A 123 -1.85 -12.28 7.23
CA VAL A 123 -2.91 -11.66 6.44
C VAL A 123 -2.66 -10.16 6.22
N GLY A 124 -3.53 -9.50 5.45
CA GLY A 124 -3.58 -8.06 5.24
C GLY A 124 -2.88 -7.56 3.99
N GLY A 125 -1.91 -8.31 3.45
CA GLY A 125 -1.19 -7.91 2.26
C GLY A 125 -0.45 -6.57 2.44
N ARG A 126 -0.92 -5.52 1.73
CA ARG A 126 -0.40 -4.13 1.83
C ARG A 126 -0.98 -3.32 3.01
N ILE A 127 -1.89 -3.86 3.79
CA ILE A 127 -2.21 -3.38 5.13
C ILE A 127 -1.30 -4.15 6.09
N TRP A 128 -0.34 -3.46 6.69
CA TRP A 128 0.65 -4.07 7.56
C TRP A 128 1.09 -3.12 8.66
N THR A 129 0.65 -3.38 9.86
CA THR A 129 1.10 -2.69 11.08
C THR A 129 2.20 -3.52 11.74
N ASP A 130 3.38 -2.94 11.89
CA ASP A 130 4.54 -3.53 12.59
C ASP A 130 4.64 -2.94 14.00
N THR A 131 4.96 -3.78 14.98
CA THR A 131 5.09 -3.37 16.39
C THR A 131 6.51 -3.55 16.92
N SER A 132 7.48 -3.87 16.08
CA SER A 132 8.84 -4.24 16.51
C SER A 132 9.62 -3.09 17.17
N LEU A 133 9.23 -1.83 16.90
CA LEU A 133 9.74 -0.65 17.60
C LEU A 133 8.96 -0.30 18.88
N GLY A 134 8.04 -1.17 19.32
CA GLY A 134 7.23 -0.95 20.51
C GLY A 134 6.04 -0.01 20.31
N LEU A 135 5.73 0.35 19.08
CA LEU A 135 4.62 1.20 18.64
C LEU A 135 3.95 0.57 17.41
N PRO A 136 2.64 0.72 17.21
CA PRO A 136 1.97 0.24 16.01
C PRO A 136 2.27 1.18 14.84
N LEU A 137 3.08 0.73 13.90
CA LEU A 137 3.56 1.51 12.76
C LEU A 137 3.10 0.89 11.45
N ASP A 138 2.35 1.64 10.65
CA ASP A 138 1.79 1.17 9.40
C ASP A 138 2.80 1.25 8.26
N LEU A 139 3.37 0.13 7.90
CA LEU A 139 4.35 0.00 6.81
C LEU A 139 3.71 0.05 5.42
N GLY A 140 2.43 -0.27 5.30
CA GLY A 140 1.63 -0.13 4.08
C GLY A 140 0.68 1.05 4.15
N ALA A 141 -0.60 0.81 3.84
CA ALA A 141 -1.66 1.79 3.97
C ALA A 141 -1.75 2.30 5.42
N SER A 142 -1.93 3.60 5.58
CA SER A 142 -2.00 4.27 6.90
C SER A 142 -3.22 5.15 7.02
N TRP A 143 -3.69 5.76 5.91
CA TRP A 143 -4.79 6.69 5.89
C TRP A 143 -6.09 6.05 5.42
N LEU A 144 -7.17 6.50 5.99
CA LEU A 144 -8.50 6.45 5.41
C LEU A 144 -8.75 7.83 4.81
N HIS A 145 -8.81 7.91 3.48
CA HIS A 145 -9.02 9.15 2.75
C HIS A 145 -10.51 9.45 2.65
N GLY A 146 -10.93 10.59 3.23
CA GLY A 146 -12.30 11.05 3.29
C GLY A 146 -13.19 10.13 4.15
N ASP A 147 -13.85 10.67 5.16
CA ASP A 147 -14.72 9.91 6.05
C ASP A 147 -16.21 10.01 5.69
N ASP A 148 -16.59 10.96 4.83
CA ASP A 148 -17.98 11.18 4.42
C ASP A 148 -18.42 10.15 3.35
N GLY A 149 -19.14 9.12 3.81
CA GLY A 149 -19.66 8.05 2.94
C GLY A 149 -18.67 6.92 2.65
N ASN A 150 -17.44 7.00 3.11
CA ASN A 150 -16.45 5.95 2.92
C ASN A 150 -16.85 4.67 3.69
N PRO A 151 -16.99 3.51 3.04
CA PRO A 151 -17.43 2.29 3.70
C PRO A 151 -16.47 1.80 4.78
N LEU A 152 -15.18 2.14 4.68
CA LEU A 152 -14.20 1.77 5.71
C LEU A 152 -14.33 2.60 6.97
N PHE A 153 -14.88 3.81 6.91
CA PHE A 153 -15.18 4.60 8.10
C PHE A 153 -16.23 3.92 8.96
N ALA A 154 -17.32 3.43 8.33
CA ALA A 154 -18.34 2.66 9.04
C ALA A 154 -17.76 1.35 9.63
N LEU A 155 -16.91 0.65 8.89
CA LEU A 155 -16.25 -0.57 9.33
C LEU A 155 -15.28 -0.30 10.49
N ALA A 156 -14.51 0.78 10.45
CA ALA A 156 -13.61 1.20 11.53
C ALA A 156 -14.40 1.51 12.82
N ALA A 157 -15.52 2.23 12.67
CA ALA A 157 -16.41 2.53 13.79
C ALA A 157 -17.04 1.26 14.41
N GLU A 158 -17.51 0.32 13.58
CA GLU A 158 -18.00 -0.98 14.02
C GLU A 158 -16.96 -1.76 14.83
N ARG A 159 -15.71 -1.65 14.46
CA ARG A 159 -14.56 -2.31 15.13
C ARG A 159 -14.01 -1.52 16.31
N GLY A 160 -14.58 -0.35 16.61
CA GLY A 160 -14.14 0.49 17.72
C GLY A 160 -12.72 1.05 17.53
N MET A 161 -12.26 1.20 16.28
CA MET A 161 -10.94 1.76 15.97
C MET A 161 -10.88 3.24 16.36
N ARG A 162 -9.82 3.63 17.04
CA ARG A 162 -9.53 5.02 17.32
C ARG A 162 -8.90 5.66 16.09
N SER A 163 -9.44 6.80 15.67
CA SER A 163 -8.90 7.59 14.56
C SER A 163 -8.54 9.00 15.00
N VAL A 164 -7.63 9.63 14.27
CA VAL A 164 -7.22 11.02 14.45
C VAL A 164 -7.15 11.68 13.08
N VAL A 165 -7.71 12.88 12.98
CA VAL A 165 -7.63 13.68 11.75
C VAL A 165 -6.18 14.09 11.50
N THR A 166 -5.73 13.97 10.26
CA THR A 166 -4.45 14.50 9.80
C THR A 166 -4.71 15.85 9.13
N ASP A 167 -4.19 16.93 9.71
CA ASP A 167 -4.24 18.26 9.10
C ASP A 167 -3.07 18.47 8.12
N ASP A 168 -3.15 19.56 7.36
CA ASP A 168 -2.15 19.95 6.37
C ASP A 168 -1.13 20.99 6.93
N ASP A 169 -1.09 21.18 8.25
CA ASP A 169 -0.18 22.12 8.87
C ASP A 169 1.27 21.70 8.66
N TYR A 170 2.06 22.57 8.05
CA TYR A 170 3.46 22.26 7.74
C TYR A 170 4.44 23.37 8.15
N VAL A 171 5.68 22.97 8.28
CA VAL A 171 6.83 23.85 8.42
C VAL A 171 7.85 23.56 7.33
N LEU A 172 8.42 24.63 6.76
CA LEU A 172 9.51 24.55 5.79
C LEU A 172 10.86 24.74 6.47
N ARG A 173 11.73 23.73 6.36
CA ARG A 173 13.09 23.76 6.91
C ARG A 173 14.14 23.64 5.80
N GLY A 174 14.95 24.71 5.69
CA GLY A 174 16.11 24.75 4.80
C GLY A 174 17.39 24.33 5.49
N ALA A 175 18.48 24.36 4.74
CA ALA A 175 19.82 24.07 5.25
C ALA A 175 20.22 25.04 6.38
N ALA A 176 21.09 24.56 7.27
CA ALA A 176 21.57 25.27 8.44
C ALA A 176 20.43 25.74 9.39
N GLY A 177 19.34 24.96 9.47
CA GLY A 177 18.21 25.20 10.38
C GLY A 177 17.34 26.40 10.00
N ARG A 178 17.49 26.96 8.80
CA ARG A 178 16.70 28.10 8.35
C ARG A 178 15.21 27.75 8.25
N ARG A 179 14.34 28.62 8.77
CA ARG A 179 12.91 28.56 8.49
C ARG A 179 12.65 29.24 7.15
N LEU A 180 12.11 28.48 6.20
CA LEU A 180 11.74 28.95 4.87
C LEU A 180 10.29 29.42 4.84
N ARG A 181 9.86 30.04 3.76
CA ARG A 181 8.48 30.45 3.46
C ARG A 181 8.06 29.82 2.15
N ASP A 182 6.78 29.78 1.85
CA ASP A 182 6.23 29.18 0.62
C ASP A 182 6.90 29.69 -0.66
N ARG A 183 7.22 30.98 -0.72
CA ARG A 183 7.95 31.57 -1.86
C ARG A 183 9.38 31.04 -2.06
N ASP A 184 9.92 30.38 -1.06
CA ASP A 184 11.26 29.76 -1.09
C ASP A 184 11.17 28.29 -1.52
N MET A 185 9.93 27.76 -1.76
CA MET A 185 9.68 26.42 -2.27
C MET A 185 10.16 26.34 -3.74
N PRO A 186 10.95 25.34 -4.09
CA PRO A 186 11.34 25.12 -5.50
C PRO A 186 10.13 24.73 -6.37
N ASP A 187 10.12 25.17 -7.63
CA ASP A 187 9.03 24.86 -8.58
C ASP A 187 8.77 23.34 -8.78
N TRP A 188 9.80 22.53 -8.60
CA TRP A 188 9.69 21.08 -8.74
C TRP A 188 9.06 20.37 -7.52
N PHE A 189 8.88 21.09 -6.39
CA PHE A 189 8.58 20.42 -5.11
C PHE A 189 7.21 19.73 -5.12
N GLU A 190 6.19 20.40 -5.60
CA GLU A 190 4.85 19.83 -5.71
C GLU A 190 4.83 18.58 -6.59
N ASP A 191 5.38 18.68 -7.80
CA ASP A 191 5.44 17.56 -8.74
C ASP A 191 6.18 16.35 -8.19
N VAL A 192 7.34 16.57 -7.55
CA VAL A 192 8.25 15.49 -7.16
C VAL A 192 7.95 14.97 -5.76
N VAL A 193 7.38 15.78 -4.88
CA VAL A 193 7.08 15.36 -3.51
C VAL A 193 5.62 14.98 -3.38
N THR A 194 4.69 15.90 -3.60
CA THR A 194 3.27 15.64 -3.39
C THR A 194 2.74 14.63 -4.42
N ILE A 195 2.73 14.98 -5.69
CA ILE A 195 2.10 14.16 -6.75
C ILE A 195 2.78 12.80 -6.89
N GLN A 196 4.12 12.73 -6.86
CA GLN A 196 4.80 11.45 -6.96
C GLN A 196 4.55 10.52 -5.75
N GLN A 197 4.24 11.07 -4.59
CA GLN A 197 3.88 10.27 -3.43
C GLN A 197 2.42 9.80 -3.51
N ASP A 198 1.49 10.65 -3.94
CA ASP A 198 0.07 10.31 -4.07
C ASP A 198 -0.15 9.19 -5.09
N TYR A 199 0.48 9.30 -6.25
CA TYR A 199 0.31 8.31 -7.33
C TYR A 199 1.40 7.21 -7.37
N GLY A 200 2.46 7.34 -6.60
CA GLY A 200 3.62 6.44 -6.67
C GLY A 200 4.34 6.46 -8.02
N ALA A 201 4.10 7.48 -8.84
CA ALA A 201 4.54 7.61 -10.23
C ALA A 201 5.02 9.02 -10.56
N SER A 202 5.86 9.15 -11.60
CA SER A 202 6.22 10.47 -12.13
C SER A 202 5.00 11.12 -12.79
N THR A 203 4.90 12.44 -12.69
CA THR A 203 3.83 13.23 -13.35
C THR A 203 3.74 12.96 -14.85
N THR A 204 4.86 12.60 -15.49
CA THR A 204 4.91 12.24 -16.91
C THR A 204 4.40 10.82 -17.22
N ASP A 205 4.29 9.96 -16.23
CA ASP A 205 3.85 8.58 -16.40
C ASP A 205 2.33 8.42 -16.24
N ILE A 206 1.67 9.45 -15.70
CA ILE A 206 0.24 9.44 -15.33
C ILE A 206 -0.63 9.93 -16.50
N ASN A 207 -1.76 9.27 -16.71
CA ASN A 207 -2.81 9.75 -17.59
C ASN A 207 -3.73 10.72 -16.85
N TRP A 208 -3.43 12.01 -16.87
CA TRP A 208 -4.20 13.04 -16.17
C TRP A 208 -5.65 13.16 -16.62
N ASP A 209 -5.93 12.87 -17.89
CA ASP A 209 -7.32 12.88 -18.40
C ASP A 209 -8.17 11.81 -17.71
N ALA A 210 -7.55 10.72 -17.26
CA ALA A 210 -8.24 9.66 -16.55
C ALA A 210 -8.59 10.04 -15.10
N TYR A 211 -7.92 11.04 -14.54
CA TYR A 211 -8.13 11.53 -13.16
C TYR A 211 -8.87 12.87 -13.11
N ALA A 212 -9.23 13.47 -14.27
CA ALA A 212 -9.85 14.80 -14.31
C ALA A 212 -11.19 14.86 -13.55
N ASP A 213 -11.93 13.76 -13.53
CA ASP A 213 -13.23 13.63 -12.85
C ASP A 213 -13.18 12.51 -11.80
N ASP A 214 -12.03 12.36 -11.10
CA ASP A 214 -11.85 11.31 -10.10
C ASP A 214 -12.79 11.59 -8.91
N PRO A 215 -13.70 10.68 -8.58
CA PRO A 215 -14.53 10.86 -7.41
C PRO A 215 -13.69 10.71 -6.15
N ASP A 216 -14.02 11.51 -5.15
CA ASP A 216 -13.43 11.46 -3.82
C ASP A 216 -14.52 11.32 -2.77
N TYR A 217 -14.24 10.62 -1.69
CA TYR A 217 -15.04 10.70 -0.49
C TYR A 217 -14.71 12.04 0.21
N GLY A 218 -15.72 12.85 0.47
CA GLY A 218 -15.52 14.09 1.20
C GLY A 218 -15.14 13.85 2.67
N GLY A 219 -14.89 14.93 3.40
CA GLY A 219 -14.57 14.88 4.82
C GLY A 219 -13.09 14.90 5.11
N GLU A 220 -12.68 14.26 6.20
CA GLU A 220 -11.33 14.33 6.75
C GLU A 220 -10.52 13.07 6.45
N ASP A 221 -9.21 13.25 6.33
CA ASP A 221 -8.25 12.15 6.26
C ASP A 221 -7.88 11.67 7.67
N LEU A 222 -8.01 10.37 7.90
CA LEU A 222 -7.86 9.77 9.22
C LEU A 222 -6.66 8.83 9.30
N LEU A 223 -5.85 8.98 10.36
CA LEU A 223 -4.86 8.01 10.81
C LEU A 223 -5.38 7.16 11.96
N PHE A 224 -4.83 5.97 12.14
CA PHE A 224 -5.20 5.03 13.18
C PHE A 224 -4.02 4.79 14.14
N PRO A 225 -3.98 5.50 15.29
CA PRO A 225 -2.85 5.41 16.23
C PRO A 225 -2.57 4.01 16.80
N ASP A 226 -3.56 3.14 16.78
CA ASP A 226 -3.44 1.76 17.25
C ASP A 226 -3.18 0.77 16.08
N GLY A 227 -2.93 1.30 14.88
CA GLY A 227 -2.61 0.59 13.65
C GLY A 227 -3.80 0.28 12.75
N TYR A 228 -3.63 0.52 11.46
CA TYR A 228 -4.68 0.34 10.45
C TYR A 228 -5.05 -1.14 10.25
N SER A 229 -4.14 -2.08 10.57
CA SER A 229 -4.42 -3.52 10.42
C SER A 229 -5.62 -4.00 11.24
N GLN A 230 -6.07 -3.26 12.26
CA GLN A 230 -7.31 -3.54 12.99
C GLN A 230 -8.54 -3.59 12.08
N ILE A 231 -8.51 -2.88 10.93
CA ILE A 231 -9.58 -2.91 9.91
C ILE A 231 -9.83 -4.32 9.36
N LEU A 232 -8.86 -5.22 9.45
CA LEU A 232 -9.01 -6.60 8.99
C LEU A 232 -9.84 -7.47 9.94
N GLY A 233 -9.95 -7.09 11.21
CA GLY A 233 -10.53 -7.92 12.28
C GLY A 233 -9.65 -9.12 12.58
N MET A 234 -10.27 -10.22 13.03
CA MET A 234 -9.61 -11.51 13.31
C MET A 234 -10.09 -12.56 12.30
N PRO A 235 -9.61 -12.53 11.06
CA PRO A 235 -10.12 -13.40 10.00
C PRO A 235 -9.78 -14.87 10.22
N GLU A 236 -8.69 -15.18 10.91
CA GLU A 236 -8.21 -16.52 11.16
C GLU A 236 -9.17 -17.32 12.06
N ASP A 237 -9.98 -16.64 12.87
CA ASP A 237 -10.95 -17.29 13.73
C ASP A 237 -12.19 -17.82 12.98
N THR A 238 -12.44 -17.31 11.77
CA THR A 238 -13.69 -17.53 11.05
C THR A 238 -13.53 -18.04 9.62
N LEU A 239 -12.32 -17.97 9.04
CA LEU A 239 -12.04 -18.32 7.65
C LEU A 239 -10.96 -19.42 7.56
N ASP A 240 -11.06 -20.29 6.57
CA ASP A 240 -9.98 -21.25 6.24
C ASP A 240 -8.90 -20.53 5.44
N ILE A 241 -7.84 -20.08 6.13
CA ILE A 241 -6.72 -19.35 5.54
C ILE A 241 -5.46 -20.22 5.59
N ARG A 242 -4.84 -20.44 4.45
CA ARG A 242 -3.59 -21.18 4.30
C ARG A 242 -2.43 -20.20 4.10
N LEU A 243 -1.82 -19.78 5.24
CA LEU A 243 -0.64 -18.93 5.23
C LEU A 243 0.60 -19.69 4.70
N GLY A 244 1.60 -18.96 4.21
CA GLY A 244 2.83 -19.52 3.65
C GLY A 244 2.61 -20.36 2.38
N THR A 245 1.45 -20.20 1.74
CA THR A 245 1.06 -21.01 0.58
C THR A 245 1.01 -20.14 -0.67
N GLU A 246 2.11 -20.08 -1.40
CA GLU A 246 2.20 -19.34 -2.66
C GLU A 246 1.59 -20.15 -3.81
N VAL A 247 0.47 -19.69 -4.36
CA VAL A 247 -0.11 -20.24 -5.58
C VAL A 247 0.76 -19.86 -6.77
N ARG A 248 1.24 -20.85 -7.51
CA ARG A 248 2.11 -20.67 -8.67
C ARG A 248 1.43 -21.00 -9.99
N GLN A 249 0.37 -21.79 -9.95
CA GLN A 249 -0.33 -22.23 -11.14
C GLN A 249 -1.85 -22.21 -10.92
N VAL A 250 -2.55 -21.69 -11.91
CA VAL A 250 -4.00 -21.70 -12.06
C VAL A 250 -4.34 -22.39 -13.37
N THR A 251 -4.99 -23.54 -13.33
CA THR A 251 -5.33 -24.33 -14.52
C THR A 251 -6.84 -24.44 -14.64
N LEU A 252 -7.41 -23.85 -15.70
CA LEU A 252 -8.82 -23.99 -16.04
C LEU A 252 -9.02 -25.31 -16.79
N ARG A 253 -10.00 -26.10 -16.36
CA ARG A 253 -10.42 -27.36 -16.98
C ARG A 253 -11.94 -27.40 -17.08
N ASP A 254 -12.44 -28.39 -17.80
CA ASP A 254 -13.89 -28.57 -17.97
C ASP A 254 -14.62 -28.88 -16.63
N ASP A 255 -13.91 -29.39 -15.63
CA ASP A 255 -14.43 -29.75 -14.32
C ASP A 255 -14.23 -28.65 -13.26
N GLY A 256 -13.61 -27.49 -13.60
CA GLY A 256 -13.36 -26.36 -12.70
C GLY A 256 -11.95 -25.81 -12.79
N VAL A 257 -11.47 -25.19 -11.73
CA VAL A 257 -10.14 -24.59 -11.64
C VAL A 257 -9.26 -25.38 -10.68
N HIS A 258 -8.10 -25.79 -11.16
CA HIS A 258 -7.08 -26.49 -10.37
C HIS A 258 -5.97 -25.53 -9.98
N LEU A 259 -5.59 -25.53 -8.70
CA LEU A 259 -4.50 -24.71 -8.16
C LEU A 259 -3.31 -25.58 -7.74
N ALA A 260 -2.11 -25.05 -7.93
CA ALA A 260 -0.89 -25.67 -7.42
C ALA A 260 0.09 -24.60 -6.87
N SER A 261 0.82 -24.97 -5.82
CA SER A 261 2.05 -24.31 -5.37
C SER A 261 3.24 -24.83 -6.18
N ALA A 262 4.46 -24.47 -5.76
CA ALA A 262 5.67 -25.04 -6.37
C ALA A 262 5.87 -26.53 -6.02
N GLN A 263 5.29 -26.98 -4.91
CA GLN A 263 5.49 -28.35 -4.36
C GLN A 263 4.21 -29.18 -4.32
N ASP A 264 3.05 -28.54 -4.12
CA ASP A 264 1.82 -29.23 -3.78
C ASP A 264 0.69 -28.95 -4.77
N ASP A 265 -0.17 -29.96 -4.98
CA ASP A 265 -1.51 -29.77 -5.53
C ASP A 265 -2.41 -29.18 -4.44
N LEU A 266 -2.96 -27.99 -4.68
CA LEU A 266 -3.81 -27.26 -3.73
C LEU A 266 -5.30 -27.59 -3.91
N GLY A 267 -5.63 -28.39 -4.92
CA GLY A 267 -6.97 -28.92 -5.16
C GLY A 267 -7.72 -28.25 -6.30
N ARG A 268 -8.98 -28.69 -6.45
CA ARG A 268 -9.92 -28.23 -7.47
C ARG A 268 -11.05 -27.44 -6.82
N PHE A 269 -11.46 -26.38 -7.49
CA PHE A 269 -12.51 -25.45 -7.07
C PHE A 269 -13.46 -25.15 -8.23
N ASP A 270 -14.70 -24.76 -7.90
CA ASP A 270 -15.68 -24.38 -8.93
C ASP A 270 -15.36 -22.99 -9.48
N ALA A 271 -14.85 -22.10 -8.63
CA ALA A 271 -14.35 -20.78 -9.03
C ALA A 271 -13.10 -20.37 -8.25
N VAL A 272 -12.32 -19.47 -8.84
CA VAL A 272 -11.12 -18.87 -8.22
C VAL A 272 -11.19 -17.35 -8.33
N ILE A 273 -10.90 -16.66 -7.23
CA ILE A 273 -10.76 -15.20 -7.19
C ILE A 273 -9.28 -14.87 -7.01
N VAL A 274 -8.72 -14.10 -7.94
CA VAL A 274 -7.34 -13.59 -7.89
C VAL A 274 -7.36 -12.19 -7.31
N THR A 275 -6.80 -12.01 -6.10
CA THR A 275 -6.72 -10.71 -5.41
C THR A 275 -5.28 -10.26 -5.16
N VAL A 276 -4.32 -10.86 -5.88
CA VAL A 276 -2.91 -10.48 -5.77
C VAL A 276 -2.67 -9.07 -6.31
N PRO A 277 -1.66 -8.34 -5.79
CA PRO A 277 -1.29 -7.04 -6.34
C PRO A 277 -1.00 -7.08 -7.84
N LEU A 278 -1.31 -6.00 -8.55
CA LEU A 278 -1.01 -5.87 -9.98
C LEU A 278 0.49 -6.14 -10.29
N GLY A 279 1.39 -5.76 -9.39
CA GLY A 279 2.83 -6.05 -9.52
C GLY A 279 3.15 -7.55 -9.59
N VAL A 280 2.40 -8.39 -8.88
CA VAL A 280 2.54 -9.86 -8.94
C VAL A 280 2.09 -10.41 -10.29
N LEU A 281 1.00 -9.88 -10.87
CA LEU A 281 0.54 -10.23 -12.21
C LEU A 281 1.55 -9.78 -13.28
N LYS A 282 2.08 -8.55 -13.16
CA LYS A 282 3.11 -8.00 -14.05
C LYS A 282 4.42 -8.80 -14.01
N ALA A 283 4.77 -9.32 -12.85
CA ALA A 283 5.94 -10.18 -12.64
C ALA A 283 5.71 -11.64 -13.02
N GLU A 284 4.53 -11.98 -13.56
CA GLU A 284 4.16 -13.33 -14.03
C GLU A 284 4.42 -14.42 -12.98
N ARG A 285 4.16 -14.09 -11.69
CA ARG A 285 4.42 -15.02 -10.59
C ARG A 285 3.43 -16.18 -10.55
N ILE A 286 2.30 -16.06 -11.23
CA ILE A 286 1.27 -17.09 -11.36
C ILE A 286 1.16 -17.47 -12.84
N ALA A 287 1.38 -18.74 -13.15
CA ALA A 287 1.16 -19.29 -14.47
C ALA A 287 -0.32 -19.65 -14.66
N PHE A 288 -0.94 -19.13 -15.70
CA PHE A 288 -2.31 -19.45 -16.08
C PHE A 288 -2.33 -20.43 -17.26
N SER A 289 -3.16 -21.48 -17.18
CA SER A 289 -3.34 -22.48 -18.24
C SER A 289 -4.84 -22.75 -18.48
N PRO A 290 -5.38 -22.44 -19.69
CA PRO A 290 -4.71 -21.73 -20.77
C PRO A 290 -4.25 -20.33 -20.34
N ALA A 291 -3.38 -19.70 -21.12
CA ALA A 291 -2.95 -18.34 -20.88
C ALA A 291 -4.15 -17.38 -20.77
N LEU A 292 -4.05 -16.34 -19.98
CA LEU A 292 -5.08 -15.30 -19.90
C LEU A 292 -5.37 -14.73 -21.30
N PRO A 293 -6.61 -14.29 -21.59
CA PRO A 293 -6.93 -13.62 -22.85
C PRO A 293 -5.98 -12.46 -23.14
N GLU A 294 -5.67 -12.24 -24.42
CA GLU A 294 -4.65 -11.26 -24.84
C GLU A 294 -5.00 -9.82 -24.41
N ASP A 295 -6.29 -9.47 -24.40
CA ASP A 295 -6.79 -8.18 -23.91
C ASP A 295 -6.47 -8.01 -22.43
N LYS A 296 -6.70 -9.04 -21.59
CA LYS A 296 -6.35 -9.00 -20.16
C LYS A 296 -4.84 -8.90 -19.94
N GLN A 297 -4.04 -9.68 -20.67
CA GLN A 297 -2.58 -9.57 -20.60
C GLN A 297 -2.10 -8.17 -21.00
N THR A 298 -2.72 -7.58 -22.01
CA THR A 298 -2.40 -6.20 -22.46
C THR A 298 -2.72 -5.18 -21.39
N VAL A 299 -3.87 -5.29 -20.74
CA VAL A 299 -4.28 -4.42 -19.62
C VAL A 299 -3.30 -4.54 -18.45
N ILE A 300 -2.92 -5.76 -18.04
CA ILE A 300 -1.91 -5.98 -16.98
C ILE A 300 -0.60 -5.26 -17.32
N ARG A 301 -0.17 -5.29 -18.57
CA ARG A 301 1.07 -4.59 -18.98
C ARG A 301 0.91 -3.07 -18.98
N ARG A 302 -0.24 -2.54 -19.42
CA ARG A 302 -0.47 -1.11 -19.63
C ARG A 302 -0.72 -0.33 -18.35
N LEU A 303 -1.47 -0.88 -17.40
CA LEU A 303 -1.69 -0.24 -16.11
C LEU A 303 -0.37 -0.02 -15.38
N GLY A 304 -0.24 1.12 -14.72
CA GLY A 304 0.92 1.43 -13.89
C GLY A 304 0.87 0.73 -12.54
N PHE A 305 2.05 0.48 -11.95
CA PHE A 305 2.16 0.02 -10.58
C PHE A 305 3.27 0.81 -9.90
N GLY A 306 2.87 1.68 -8.98
CA GLY A 306 3.69 2.71 -8.40
C GLY A 306 4.47 2.25 -7.19
N LEU A 307 5.25 3.17 -6.67
CA LEU A 307 6.10 2.93 -5.53
C LEU A 307 6.05 4.12 -4.56
N LEU A 308 5.72 3.82 -3.32
CA LEU A 308 5.92 4.69 -2.18
C LEU A 308 6.57 3.87 -1.07
N ASP A 309 7.75 4.29 -0.63
CA ASP A 309 8.46 3.68 0.48
C ASP A 309 8.53 4.61 1.69
N LYS A 310 8.47 4.02 2.87
CA LYS A 310 8.44 4.65 4.18
C LYS A 310 9.73 4.39 4.95
N LEU A 311 10.17 5.39 5.71
CA LEU A 311 11.24 5.25 6.69
C LEU A 311 10.82 5.87 8.02
N TYR A 312 10.55 5.03 9.01
CA TYR A 312 10.33 5.44 10.39
C TYR A 312 11.65 5.58 11.12
N LEU A 313 11.83 6.71 11.81
CA LEU A 313 13.01 7.01 12.63
C LEU A 313 12.57 7.34 14.06
N ARG A 314 12.95 6.51 15.03
CA ARG A 314 12.68 6.72 16.44
C ARG A 314 13.91 7.27 17.15
N PHE A 315 13.75 8.41 17.83
CA PHE A 315 14.81 9.11 18.55
C PHE A 315 14.62 9.04 20.07
N ASP A 316 15.55 9.62 20.83
CA ASP A 316 15.42 9.80 22.28
C ASP A 316 14.50 10.99 22.61
N ASP A 317 14.63 12.08 21.87
CA ASP A 317 13.94 13.33 22.10
C ASP A 317 13.38 13.94 20.79
N VAL A 318 12.33 14.76 20.89
CA VAL A 318 11.85 15.59 19.79
C VAL A 318 12.77 16.79 19.64
N PHE A 319 13.46 16.90 18.51
CA PHE A 319 14.38 18.01 18.20
C PHE A 319 13.93 18.85 17.00
N TRP A 320 12.78 18.51 16.45
CA TRP A 320 12.13 19.19 15.33
C TRP A 320 10.97 20.06 15.81
N ASP A 321 10.26 20.68 14.88
CA ASP A 321 9.06 21.48 15.18
C ASP A 321 7.94 20.57 15.69
N ALA A 322 7.78 20.53 17.01
CA ALA A 322 6.90 19.58 17.69
C ALA A 322 5.42 19.78 17.36
N ASP A 323 5.01 21.02 17.04
CA ASP A 323 3.62 21.40 16.80
C ASP A 323 3.19 21.25 15.31
N ALA A 324 4.15 21.03 14.41
CA ALA A 324 3.84 20.84 12.98
C ALA A 324 3.48 19.40 12.68
N THR A 325 2.45 19.19 11.88
CA THR A 325 2.07 17.85 11.35
C THR A 325 3.08 17.41 10.30
N TRP A 326 3.40 18.29 9.36
CA TRP A 326 4.34 18.02 8.29
C TRP A 326 5.60 18.89 8.39
N ILE A 327 6.74 18.25 8.09
CA ILE A 327 8.02 18.96 7.97
C ILE A 327 8.50 18.78 6.53
N LEU A 328 8.60 19.88 5.80
CA LEU A 328 9.03 19.88 4.42
C LEU A 328 10.48 20.41 4.35
N THR A 329 11.33 19.63 3.70
CA THR A 329 12.79 19.90 3.62
C THR A 329 13.25 20.02 2.17
N PRO A 330 13.02 21.16 1.49
CA PRO A 330 13.36 21.30 0.07
C PRO A 330 14.89 21.34 -0.19
N GLU A 331 15.71 21.67 0.80
CA GLU A 331 17.16 21.82 0.66
C GLU A 331 17.93 20.63 1.26
N THR A 332 17.56 19.40 0.91
CA THR A 332 18.18 18.15 1.43
C THR A 332 19.66 18.02 1.11
N GLY A 333 20.12 18.57 -0.03
CA GLY A 333 21.43 18.28 -0.60
C GLY A 333 21.51 16.89 -1.26
N LEU A 334 20.37 16.23 -1.43
CA LEU A 334 20.17 14.98 -2.16
C LEU A 334 19.38 15.27 -3.46
N PRO A 335 19.26 14.29 -4.36
CA PRO A 335 18.34 14.41 -5.48
C PRO A 335 16.92 14.75 -5.05
N PRO A 336 16.17 15.57 -5.81
CA PRO A 336 14.77 15.89 -5.53
C PRO A 336 13.92 14.63 -5.28
N GLY A 337 13.04 14.70 -4.28
CA GLY A 337 12.16 13.60 -3.87
C GLY A 337 12.74 12.65 -2.83
N GLN A 338 14.03 12.77 -2.49
CA GLN A 338 14.63 11.96 -1.42
C GLN A 338 14.53 12.69 -0.08
N PHE A 339 13.67 12.16 0.80
CA PHE A 339 13.45 12.66 2.16
C PHE A 339 13.10 14.15 2.24
N ASN A 340 12.27 14.63 1.30
CA ASN A 340 11.81 16.01 1.27
C ASN A 340 10.58 16.25 2.14
N GLN A 341 9.87 15.20 2.56
CA GLN A 341 8.66 15.28 3.36
C GLN A 341 8.72 14.29 4.52
N TRP A 342 8.32 14.79 5.70
CA TRP A 342 8.29 14.03 6.94
C TRP A 342 6.97 14.27 7.66
N LEU A 343 6.35 13.20 8.14
CA LEU A 343 5.20 13.26 9.06
C LEU A 343 5.73 13.20 10.50
N ASN A 344 5.32 14.17 11.30
CA ASN A 344 5.61 14.19 12.73
C ASN A 344 4.60 13.33 13.49
N LEU A 345 5.03 12.16 13.91
CA LEU A 345 4.18 11.24 14.65
C LEU A 345 4.26 11.42 16.17
N ALA A 346 5.07 12.37 16.66
CA ALA A 346 5.24 12.57 18.10
C ALA A 346 3.94 12.95 18.83
N PRO A 347 3.09 13.85 18.31
CA PRO A 347 1.81 14.15 18.96
C PRO A 347 0.82 12.98 18.90
N LEU A 348 0.88 12.19 17.81
CA LEU A 348 -0.05 11.08 17.57
C LEU A 348 0.23 9.87 18.45
N LEU A 349 1.51 9.52 18.63
CA LEU A 349 1.95 8.28 19.28
C LEU A 349 2.63 8.51 20.64
N ASP A 350 2.69 9.76 21.12
CA ASP A 350 3.40 10.16 22.34
C ASP A 350 4.84 9.61 22.39
N ALA A 351 5.54 9.69 21.26
CA ALA A 351 6.88 9.16 21.07
C ALA A 351 7.68 9.99 20.05
N PRO A 352 8.99 10.22 20.27
CA PRO A 352 9.82 10.97 19.33
C PRO A 352 10.08 10.15 18.05
N LEU A 353 9.13 10.24 17.12
CA LEU A 353 9.07 9.46 15.89
C LEU A 353 8.79 10.36 14.68
N LEU A 354 9.59 10.23 13.64
CA LEU A 354 9.38 10.81 12.31
C LEU A 354 9.16 9.71 11.28
N LEU A 355 8.29 9.98 10.32
CA LEU A 355 8.09 9.16 9.15
C LEU A 355 8.48 9.94 7.90
N GLY A 356 9.50 9.49 7.19
CA GLY A 356 9.92 10.04 5.90
C GLY A 356 9.38 9.22 4.73
N PHE A 357 9.02 9.92 3.65
CA PHE A 357 8.47 9.33 2.44
C PHE A 357 9.40 9.48 1.24
N ASN A 358 9.35 8.49 0.36
CA ASN A 358 10.01 8.54 -0.95
C ASN A 358 9.07 7.89 -1.97
N GLY A 359 8.63 8.67 -2.96
CA GLY A 359 7.74 8.20 -4.02
C GLY A 359 8.47 7.91 -5.33
N ALA A 360 7.87 7.12 -6.21
CA ALA A 360 8.24 6.94 -7.61
C ALA A 360 9.74 6.69 -7.89
N GLY A 361 10.38 7.53 -8.70
CA GLY A 361 11.81 7.48 -9.06
C GLY A 361 12.74 7.50 -7.84
N PRO A 362 12.62 8.51 -6.95
CA PRO A 362 13.37 8.59 -5.69
C PRO A 362 13.34 7.31 -4.85
N ALA A 363 12.18 6.65 -4.71
CA ALA A 363 12.07 5.38 -4.01
C ALA A 363 12.83 4.25 -4.74
N ARG A 364 12.74 4.19 -6.07
CA ARG A 364 13.49 3.20 -6.89
C ARG A 364 14.99 3.37 -6.74
N ASP A 365 15.50 4.61 -6.70
CA ASP A 365 16.91 4.90 -6.51
C ASP A 365 17.44 4.42 -5.15
N LEU A 366 16.59 4.48 -4.12
CA LEU A 366 16.91 4.02 -2.77
C LEU A 366 16.77 2.51 -2.60
N ALA A 367 15.96 1.84 -3.43
CA ALA A 367 15.61 0.43 -3.27
C ALA A 367 16.83 -0.52 -3.30
N GLY A 368 17.89 -0.14 -4.05
CA GLY A 368 19.14 -0.91 -4.18
C GLY A 368 20.16 -0.67 -3.08
N LEU A 369 19.97 0.34 -2.26
CA LEU A 369 20.91 0.73 -1.21
C LEU A 369 20.75 -0.12 0.04
N SER A 370 21.85 -0.23 0.81
CA SER A 370 21.80 -0.81 2.14
C SER A 370 21.00 0.08 3.10
N ASP A 371 20.47 -0.50 4.18
CA ASP A 371 19.77 0.28 5.20
C ASP A 371 20.67 1.35 5.81
N SER A 372 21.96 1.06 6.00
CA SER A 372 22.93 2.04 6.51
C SER A 372 23.09 3.24 5.57
N ASP A 373 23.09 3.03 4.24
CA ASP A 373 23.21 4.12 3.28
C ASP A 373 21.94 4.97 3.21
N VAL A 374 20.78 4.33 3.31
CA VAL A 374 19.48 5.02 3.34
C VAL A 374 19.34 5.84 4.62
N LEU A 375 19.70 5.27 5.78
CA LEU A 375 19.73 5.98 7.04
C LEU A 375 20.70 7.15 7.03
N ALA A 376 21.89 6.99 6.47
CA ALA A 376 22.86 8.08 6.36
C ALA A 376 22.30 9.27 5.55
N ARG A 377 21.58 8.99 4.45
CA ARG A 377 20.90 10.04 3.66
C ARG A 377 19.79 10.73 4.45
N ALA A 378 18.93 9.97 5.09
CA ALA A 378 17.84 10.49 5.92
C ALA A 378 18.37 11.38 7.05
N MET A 379 19.38 10.91 7.76
CA MET A 379 20.04 11.67 8.85
C MET A 379 20.74 12.92 8.33
N GLN A 380 21.40 12.86 7.16
CA GLN A 380 21.98 14.05 6.51
C GLN A 380 20.91 15.15 6.29
N VAL A 381 19.71 14.79 5.85
CA VAL A 381 18.61 15.73 5.65
C VAL A 381 18.19 16.36 6.97
N LEU A 382 17.96 15.53 8.00
CA LEU A 382 17.53 16.00 9.31
C LEU A 382 18.60 16.87 9.99
N GLU A 383 19.89 16.52 9.89
CA GLU A 383 20.99 17.33 10.41
C GLU A 383 21.13 18.69 9.72
N ARG A 384 20.83 18.74 8.40
CA ARG A 384 20.80 20.01 7.66
C ARG A 384 19.63 20.89 8.07
N ALA A 385 18.45 20.28 8.25
CA ALA A 385 17.23 20.98 8.66
C ALA A 385 17.26 21.41 10.15
N TYR A 386 17.90 20.61 10.99
CA TYR A 386 17.99 20.78 12.44
C TYR A 386 19.43 20.55 12.92
N PRO A 387 20.37 21.44 12.64
CA PRO A 387 21.76 21.26 13.06
C PRO A 387 21.88 21.19 14.59
N LEU A 388 22.87 20.46 15.06
CA LEU A 388 23.24 20.49 16.46
C LEU A 388 23.71 21.91 16.84
N PRO A 389 23.42 22.40 18.07
CA PRO A 389 23.83 23.71 18.52
C PRO A 389 25.33 23.89 18.62
#